data_87aed78f0c63d85eeba47d4cd268d5df
#
_entry.id   87aed78f0c63d85eeba47d4cd268d5df
#
_cell.length_a   1.000
_cell.length_b   1.000
_cell.length_c   1.000
_cell.angle_alpha   90.00
_cell.angle_beta   90.00
_cell.angle_gamma   90.00
#
_symmetry.space_group_name_H-M   'P 1'
#
loop_
_entity.id
_entity.type
_entity.pdbx_description
1 polymer ?
#
loop_
_entity_poly.entity_id
_entity_poly.type
_entity_poly.pdbx_seq_one_letter_code
_entity_poly.pdbx_strand_id
1 'polypeptide(L)'
;MIKIPIRILKPLVRAGVISVRGILALSICGASIQAQSTSEAALKSGGDLYMAACSSCHGLDGKGVSQQQVAFDLALPDFSDCGFAPREPDLDWIAVAHGGGPMRGFSRLMPAFGGALTYDELVLIIGHVRTFCGNRAFPRGDLNLPRAMFTEKAFPEDEVVYTAGARVEGSGEISNEFIYGKRFGARNQFELVVPIDWQEQMSAHSGENDWNGGVGDIALGVKRVFYHSLEKGSIFAVTGEIILPTGNEDKGFGKGTAIFEPFVSFGQFLPANFFLHAQAGLELPFDTDKAGNEVFWRAALGRAFNEGMFGRTWAPMLEVLSARDLESGADISWDLVPQMHFTLNTRQHIMMNIAVRVPVTDSGPRDTQILVYLLWDWFDGGLFDGW
;
A
#
# COMPACT_ATOMS: atom_id res chain seq x y z
N MET A 1 10.99 -0.46 -9.32
CA MET A 1 10.29 -0.90 -10.55
C MET A 1 9.54 -2.18 -10.23
N ILE A 2 8.28 -2.10 -9.88
CA ILE A 2 7.44 -3.28 -9.71
C ILE A 2 7.18 -3.82 -11.11
N LYS A 3 7.97 -4.80 -11.56
CA LYS A 3 7.70 -5.54 -12.79
C LYS A 3 6.76 -6.68 -12.46
N ILE A 4 5.46 -6.49 -12.65
CA ILE A 4 4.52 -7.60 -12.73
C ILE A 4 4.88 -8.37 -14.01
N PRO A 5 5.04 -9.71 -14.00
CA PRO A 5 5.31 -10.46 -15.20
C PRO A 5 4.09 -10.41 -16.13
N ILE A 6 4.13 -9.51 -17.10
CA ILE A 6 3.14 -9.49 -18.19
C ILE A 6 3.46 -10.69 -19.09
N ARG A 7 2.56 -11.67 -19.13
CA ARG A 7 2.56 -12.70 -20.18
C ARG A 7 2.45 -12.02 -21.54
N ILE A 8 3.56 -12.04 -22.28
CA ILE A 8 3.61 -11.57 -23.66
C ILE A 8 2.73 -12.48 -24.51
N LEU A 9 1.61 -11.98 -25.01
CA LEU A 9 0.88 -12.57 -26.11
C LEU A 9 1.76 -12.53 -27.35
N LYS A 10 2.21 -13.70 -27.83
CA LYS A 10 2.91 -13.85 -29.10
C LYS A 10 1.96 -13.51 -30.24
N PRO A 11 2.33 -12.63 -31.18
CA PRO A 11 1.54 -12.43 -32.39
C PRO A 11 1.73 -13.65 -33.30
N LEU A 12 0.62 -14.21 -33.77
CA LEU A 12 0.56 -15.21 -34.83
C LEU A 12 0.94 -14.54 -36.17
N VAL A 13 2.17 -14.70 -36.58
CA VAL A 13 2.59 -14.37 -37.96
C VAL A 13 2.37 -15.62 -38.82
N ARG A 14 1.38 -15.57 -39.71
CA ARG A 14 1.23 -16.51 -40.81
C ARG A 14 2.34 -16.26 -41.84
N ALA A 15 3.29 -17.20 -41.96
CA ALA A 15 4.23 -17.21 -43.05
C ALA A 15 3.62 -17.93 -44.26
N GLY A 16 3.48 -17.18 -45.36
CA GLY A 16 3.12 -17.73 -46.65
C GLY A 16 4.30 -18.49 -47.30
N VAL A 17 4.00 -19.64 -47.86
CA VAL A 17 4.92 -20.52 -48.56
C VAL A 17 5.16 -19.97 -49.96
N ILE A 18 6.44 -19.68 -50.31
CA ILE A 18 6.89 -19.54 -51.70
C ILE A 18 7.91 -20.65 -51.98
N SER A 19 7.55 -21.51 -52.89
CA SER A 19 8.35 -22.61 -53.40
C SER A 19 9.28 -22.11 -54.53
N VAL A 20 10.58 -22.31 -54.39
CA VAL A 20 11.51 -22.27 -55.58
C VAL A 20 12.38 -23.53 -55.53
N ARG A 21 12.21 -24.36 -56.58
CA ARG A 21 13.05 -25.52 -56.84
C ARG A 21 14.33 -25.05 -57.51
N GLY A 22 15.47 -25.47 -56.97
CA GLY A 22 16.78 -25.38 -57.65
C GLY A 22 17.69 -26.52 -57.13
N ILE A 23 17.92 -27.49 -58.00
CA ILE A 23 18.78 -28.64 -57.76
C ILE A 23 20.22 -28.20 -58.03
N LEU A 24 21.14 -28.37 -57.07
CA LEU A 24 22.55 -28.52 -57.33
C LEU A 24 23.19 -29.51 -56.35
N ALA A 25 23.58 -30.66 -56.87
CA ALA A 25 24.33 -31.67 -56.14
C ALA A 25 25.80 -31.28 -56.03
N LEU A 26 26.32 -31.21 -54.81
CA LEU A 26 27.76 -31.29 -54.55
C LEU A 26 28.02 -32.24 -53.38
N SER A 27 28.68 -33.36 -53.73
CA SER A 27 29.20 -34.30 -52.74
C SER A 27 30.39 -33.67 -52.01
N ILE A 28 30.32 -33.58 -50.68
CA ILE A 28 31.48 -33.30 -49.82
C ILE A 28 31.46 -34.29 -48.66
N CYS A 29 32.64 -34.87 -48.50
CA CYS A 29 33.13 -35.85 -47.55
C CYS A 29 32.58 -35.65 -46.10
N GLY A 30 32.19 -36.77 -45.49
CA GLY A 30 31.76 -36.83 -44.10
C GLY A 30 32.86 -36.48 -43.10
N ALA A 31 32.64 -35.44 -42.33
CA ALA A 31 33.20 -35.28 -40.99
C ALA A 31 32.01 -35.32 -40.04
N SER A 32 31.89 -36.41 -39.28
CA SER A 32 30.90 -36.53 -38.20
C SER A 32 31.29 -35.51 -37.11
N ILE A 33 30.72 -34.31 -37.19
CA ILE A 33 30.66 -33.41 -36.04
C ILE A 33 29.62 -34.01 -35.11
N GLN A 34 30.08 -34.73 -34.09
CA GLN A 34 29.27 -34.99 -32.93
C GLN A 34 28.90 -33.64 -32.33
N ALA A 35 27.68 -33.18 -32.63
CA ALA A 35 27.05 -32.11 -31.85
C ALA A 35 26.96 -32.67 -30.42
N GLN A 36 27.89 -32.20 -29.57
CA GLN A 36 27.64 -32.29 -28.13
C GLN A 36 26.31 -31.57 -27.91
N SER A 37 25.29 -32.35 -27.62
CA SER A 37 24.07 -31.85 -27.03
C SER A 37 24.49 -31.10 -25.76
N THR A 38 24.56 -29.76 -25.83
CA THR A 38 24.49 -28.96 -24.63
C THR A 38 23.23 -29.45 -23.91
N SER A 39 23.43 -30.15 -22.78
CA SER A 39 22.34 -30.51 -21.91
C SER A 39 21.59 -29.21 -21.64
N GLU A 40 20.37 -29.13 -22.12
CA GLU A 40 19.43 -28.11 -21.69
C GLU A 40 19.45 -28.19 -20.16
N ALA A 41 20.09 -27.22 -19.51
CA ALA A 41 20.14 -27.17 -18.06
C ALA A 41 18.67 -27.13 -17.62
N ALA A 42 18.19 -28.22 -17.04
CA ALA A 42 16.82 -28.33 -16.56
C ALA A 42 16.56 -27.08 -15.73
N LEU A 43 15.58 -26.28 -16.15
CA LEU A 43 15.20 -25.05 -15.44
C LEU A 43 14.92 -25.46 -14.00
N LYS A 44 15.78 -25.05 -13.08
CA LYS A 44 15.63 -25.33 -11.65
C LYS A 44 14.32 -24.73 -11.19
N SER A 45 13.50 -25.50 -10.50
CA SER A 45 12.29 -24.95 -9.87
C SER A 45 12.64 -24.00 -8.72
N GLY A 46 11.72 -23.12 -8.35
CA GLY A 46 11.90 -22.27 -7.16
C GLY A 46 12.15 -23.08 -5.88
N GLY A 47 11.55 -24.28 -5.80
CA GLY A 47 11.81 -25.23 -4.71
C GLY A 47 13.24 -25.77 -4.71
N ASP A 48 13.80 -26.17 -5.86
CA ASP A 48 15.17 -26.65 -5.96
C ASP A 48 16.18 -25.57 -5.59
N LEU A 49 15.93 -24.32 -6.05
CA LEU A 49 16.74 -23.16 -5.72
C LEU A 49 16.67 -22.82 -4.24
N TYR A 50 15.48 -22.85 -3.63
CA TYR A 50 15.27 -22.64 -2.19
C TYR A 50 16.02 -23.70 -1.38
N MET A 51 15.90 -24.97 -1.75
CA MET A 51 16.59 -26.05 -1.08
C MET A 51 18.10 -25.86 -1.11
N ALA A 52 18.66 -25.42 -2.23
CA ALA A 52 20.11 -25.24 -2.40
C ALA A 52 20.67 -24.00 -1.69
N ALA A 53 19.90 -22.90 -1.64
CA ALA A 53 20.40 -21.60 -1.18
C ALA A 53 19.86 -21.16 0.20
N CYS A 54 18.64 -21.56 0.57
CA CYS A 54 17.91 -20.95 1.69
C CYS A 54 17.60 -21.91 2.84
N SER A 55 17.36 -23.21 2.53
CA SER A 55 16.82 -24.17 3.47
C SER A 55 17.75 -24.46 4.66
N SER A 56 19.06 -24.26 4.53
CA SER A 56 20.05 -24.46 5.62
C SER A 56 19.78 -23.58 6.84
N CYS A 57 19.20 -22.39 6.63
CA CYS A 57 18.80 -21.47 7.68
C CYS A 57 17.28 -21.42 7.86
N HIS A 58 16.54 -21.33 6.75
CA HIS A 58 15.09 -21.12 6.79
C HIS A 58 14.28 -22.41 6.91
N GLY A 59 14.94 -23.58 6.97
CA GLY A 59 14.26 -24.88 7.10
C GLY A 59 13.62 -25.35 5.80
N LEU A 60 13.28 -26.64 5.73
CA LEU A 60 12.61 -27.24 4.58
C LEU A 60 11.14 -26.82 4.49
N ASP A 61 10.55 -26.46 5.61
CA ASP A 61 9.16 -26.06 5.80
C ASP A 61 8.99 -24.53 5.94
N GLY A 62 10.07 -23.79 5.82
CA GLY A 62 10.06 -22.33 5.90
C GLY A 62 9.91 -21.74 7.31
N LYS A 63 10.03 -22.58 8.37
CA LYS A 63 9.85 -22.12 9.77
C LYS A 63 11.13 -21.67 10.46
N GLY A 64 12.24 -21.69 9.72
CA GLY A 64 13.55 -21.52 10.30
C GLY A 64 14.07 -22.78 10.98
N VAL A 65 15.38 -22.92 11.05
CA VAL A 65 16.01 -24.00 11.82
C VAL A 65 16.26 -23.52 13.25
N SER A 66 16.51 -24.46 14.19
CA SER A 66 16.78 -24.10 15.58
C SER A 66 18.09 -23.33 15.72
N GLN A 67 18.19 -22.45 16.72
CA GLN A 67 19.41 -21.70 17.05
C GLN A 67 20.64 -22.60 17.25
N GLN A 68 20.42 -23.82 17.78
CA GLN A 68 21.49 -24.82 17.96
C GLN A 68 22.09 -25.29 16.63
N GLN A 69 21.33 -25.29 15.54
CA GLN A 69 21.80 -25.69 14.21
C GLN A 69 22.57 -24.58 13.49
N VAL A 70 22.25 -23.33 13.72
CA VAL A 70 22.87 -22.18 13.03
C VAL A 70 23.97 -21.50 13.82
N ALA A 71 24.16 -21.85 15.09
CA ALA A 71 25.21 -21.33 15.99
C ALA A 71 25.19 -19.79 16.15
N PHE A 72 24.07 -19.11 15.96
CA PHE A 72 23.87 -17.70 16.23
C PHE A 72 22.53 -17.44 16.93
N ASP A 73 22.51 -16.41 17.76
CA ASP A 73 21.31 -16.01 18.53
C ASP A 73 20.50 -14.98 17.76
N LEU A 74 19.75 -15.45 16.79
CA LEU A 74 18.80 -14.65 16.00
C LEU A 74 17.57 -15.47 15.69
N ALA A 75 16.39 -14.94 15.97
CA ALA A 75 15.12 -15.55 15.53
C ALA A 75 15.04 -15.51 14.01
N LEU A 76 14.79 -16.66 13.40
CA LEU A 76 14.56 -16.76 11.97
C LEU A 76 13.06 -16.58 11.67
N PRO A 77 12.70 -15.94 10.55
CA PRO A 77 11.28 -15.76 10.18
C PRO A 77 10.60 -17.10 9.91
N ASP A 78 9.35 -17.22 10.35
CA ASP A 78 8.46 -18.33 9.99
C ASP A 78 7.64 -17.95 8.75
N PHE A 79 8.04 -18.41 7.58
CA PHE A 79 7.34 -18.15 6.32
C PHE A 79 6.00 -18.89 6.20
N SER A 80 5.72 -19.86 7.10
CA SER A 80 4.43 -20.52 7.17
C SER A 80 3.39 -19.74 7.98
N ASP A 81 3.83 -18.74 8.75
CA ASP A 81 2.92 -17.83 9.45
C ASP A 81 2.21 -16.90 8.46
N CYS A 82 0.94 -17.16 8.24
CA CYS A 82 0.11 -16.32 7.35
C CYS A 82 -0.23 -14.95 7.95
N GLY A 83 -0.01 -14.73 9.24
CA GLY A 83 -0.08 -13.41 9.87
C GLY A 83 1.09 -12.51 9.48
N PHE A 84 2.23 -13.09 9.12
CA PHE A 84 3.47 -12.43 8.72
C PHE A 84 3.72 -12.48 7.21
N ALA A 85 3.88 -13.68 6.65
CA ALA A 85 4.42 -13.88 5.31
C ALA A 85 3.71 -13.13 4.15
N PRO A 86 2.37 -12.95 4.10
CA PRO A 86 1.72 -12.22 3.01
C PRO A 86 1.83 -10.71 3.07
N ARG A 87 2.21 -10.11 4.20
CA ARG A 87 2.12 -8.66 4.44
C ARG A 87 3.08 -7.85 3.59
N GLU A 88 4.32 -8.32 3.46
CA GLU A 88 5.36 -7.67 2.68
C GLU A 88 5.21 -7.93 1.18
N PRO A 89 5.48 -6.96 0.32
CA PRO A 89 5.51 -7.17 -1.13
C PRO A 89 6.68 -8.06 -1.55
N ASP A 90 6.54 -8.74 -2.69
CA ASP A 90 7.58 -9.61 -3.24
C ASP A 90 8.90 -8.87 -3.48
N LEU A 91 8.83 -7.61 -3.85
CA LEU A 91 10.03 -6.81 -4.14
C LEU A 91 10.94 -6.66 -2.90
N ASP A 92 10.36 -6.50 -1.71
CA ASP A 92 11.14 -6.36 -0.48
C ASP A 92 11.80 -7.68 -0.07
N TRP A 93 11.12 -8.80 -0.26
CA TRP A 93 11.70 -10.12 -0.06
C TRP A 93 12.81 -10.42 -1.05
N ILE A 94 12.62 -10.05 -2.35
CA ILE A 94 13.65 -10.16 -3.37
C ILE A 94 14.84 -9.25 -3.03
N ALA A 95 14.61 -8.05 -2.52
CA ALA A 95 15.67 -7.13 -2.11
C ALA A 95 16.54 -7.72 -1.00
N VAL A 96 15.92 -8.33 0.02
CA VAL A 96 16.65 -9.03 1.11
C VAL A 96 17.43 -10.22 0.56
N ALA A 97 16.84 -11.04 -0.30
CA ALA A 97 17.54 -12.18 -0.89
C ALA A 97 18.67 -11.74 -1.80
N HIS A 98 18.49 -10.67 -2.59
CA HIS A 98 19.51 -10.15 -3.51
C HIS A 98 20.67 -9.47 -2.78
N GLY A 99 20.37 -8.52 -1.88
CA GLY A 99 21.37 -7.65 -1.25
C GLY A 99 21.76 -8.06 0.17
N GLY A 100 21.18 -9.14 0.70
CA GLY A 100 21.33 -9.58 2.08
C GLY A 100 20.45 -8.80 3.04
N GLY A 101 20.42 -9.22 4.31
CA GLY A 101 19.63 -8.58 5.36
C GLY A 101 19.79 -7.07 5.47
N PRO A 102 21.00 -6.50 5.37
CA PRO A 102 21.21 -5.05 5.45
C PRO A 102 20.45 -4.23 4.39
N MET A 103 20.00 -4.83 3.29
CA MET A 103 19.21 -4.15 2.26
C MET A 103 17.88 -3.59 2.82
N ARG A 104 17.34 -4.23 3.85
CA ARG A 104 16.14 -3.79 4.56
C ARG A 104 16.38 -3.59 6.08
N GLY A 105 17.63 -3.34 6.48
CA GLY A 105 17.99 -3.09 7.87
C GLY A 105 17.96 -4.33 8.77
N PHE A 106 18.00 -5.53 8.19
CA PHE A 106 18.09 -6.79 8.94
C PHE A 106 19.55 -7.21 9.19
N SER A 107 19.73 -8.30 9.89
CA SER A 107 21.04 -8.82 10.26
C SER A 107 21.90 -9.17 9.03
N ARG A 108 23.21 -8.91 9.14
CA ARG A 108 24.21 -9.34 8.14
C ARG A 108 24.38 -10.86 8.05
N LEU A 109 23.81 -11.61 8.99
CA LEU A 109 23.78 -13.07 8.93
C LEU A 109 22.97 -13.60 7.76
N MET A 110 21.98 -12.84 7.27
CA MET A 110 21.33 -13.10 5.99
C MET A 110 22.25 -12.64 4.85
N PRO A 111 22.86 -13.58 4.09
CA PRO A 111 23.82 -13.24 3.05
C PRO A 111 23.15 -12.69 1.78
N ALA A 112 23.93 -12.00 0.95
CA ALA A 112 23.51 -11.53 -0.35
C ALA A 112 23.70 -12.62 -1.43
N PHE A 113 22.65 -12.92 -2.18
CA PHE A 113 22.69 -13.90 -3.28
C PHE A 113 22.72 -13.29 -4.68
N GLY A 114 22.64 -11.96 -4.84
CA GLY A 114 22.58 -11.29 -6.13
C GLY A 114 23.84 -11.46 -7.00
N GLY A 115 24.97 -11.91 -6.44
CA GLY A 115 26.15 -12.31 -7.19
C GLY A 115 26.15 -13.76 -7.67
N ALA A 116 25.25 -14.60 -7.15
CA ALA A 116 25.17 -16.03 -7.42
C ALA A 116 23.87 -16.44 -8.12
N LEU A 117 22.80 -15.69 -7.92
CA LEU A 117 21.47 -15.94 -8.47
C LEU A 117 21.01 -14.73 -9.28
N THR A 118 20.37 -15.01 -10.40
CA THR A 118 19.74 -13.99 -11.24
C THR A 118 18.46 -13.46 -10.57
N TYR A 119 17.98 -12.29 -11.00
CA TYR A 119 16.71 -11.75 -10.55
C TYR A 119 15.54 -12.72 -10.76
N ASP A 120 15.48 -13.38 -11.92
CA ASP A 120 14.40 -14.33 -12.24
C ASP A 120 14.45 -15.59 -11.35
N GLU A 121 15.65 -16.07 -10.99
CA GLU A 121 15.81 -17.17 -10.03
C GLU A 121 15.36 -16.75 -8.62
N LEU A 122 15.65 -15.51 -8.18
CA LEU A 122 15.15 -14.96 -6.92
C LEU A 122 13.61 -14.84 -6.93
N VAL A 123 13.00 -14.41 -8.03
CA VAL A 123 11.55 -14.39 -8.21
C VAL A 123 10.94 -15.80 -8.04
N LEU A 124 11.59 -16.82 -8.62
CA LEU A 124 11.15 -18.23 -8.47
C LEU A 124 11.27 -18.69 -7.01
N ILE A 125 12.35 -18.34 -6.31
CA ILE A 125 12.54 -18.66 -4.88
C ILE A 125 11.44 -18.02 -4.04
N ILE A 126 11.20 -16.71 -4.20
CA ILE A 126 10.16 -16.03 -3.44
C ILE A 126 8.78 -16.61 -3.76
N GLY A 127 8.51 -16.95 -5.03
CA GLY A 127 7.29 -17.67 -5.42
C GLY A 127 7.12 -18.99 -4.67
N HIS A 128 8.22 -19.73 -4.44
CA HIS A 128 8.18 -20.96 -3.63
C HIS A 128 7.95 -20.65 -2.14
N VAL A 129 8.67 -19.67 -1.56
CA VAL A 129 8.50 -19.23 -0.17
C VAL A 129 7.04 -18.86 0.12
N ARG A 130 6.36 -18.22 -0.83
CA ARG A 130 4.93 -17.87 -0.71
C ARG A 130 4.00 -19.07 -0.63
N THR A 131 4.45 -20.25 -1.01
CA THR A 131 3.64 -21.48 -0.89
C THR A 131 3.57 -22.03 0.54
N PHE A 132 4.51 -21.65 1.41
CA PHE A 132 4.51 -22.09 2.81
C PHE A 132 3.28 -21.58 3.58
N CYS A 133 2.84 -20.34 3.34
CA CYS A 133 1.52 -19.89 3.79
C CYS A 133 0.45 -20.28 2.78
N GLY A 134 -0.25 -21.40 3.04
CA GLY A 134 -1.31 -21.90 2.17
C GLY A 134 -2.64 -21.14 2.23
N ASN A 135 -2.82 -20.20 3.16
CA ASN A 135 -4.08 -19.49 3.35
C ASN A 135 -4.24 -18.30 2.40
N ARG A 136 -4.96 -18.51 1.31
CA ARG A 136 -5.26 -17.49 0.29
C ARG A 136 -6.24 -16.40 0.75
N ALA A 137 -6.75 -16.46 1.98
CA ALA A 137 -7.63 -15.40 2.49
C ALA A 137 -6.86 -14.11 2.82
N PHE A 138 -5.56 -14.20 3.08
CA PHE A 138 -4.72 -13.03 3.35
C PHE A 138 -4.40 -12.30 2.04
N PRO A 139 -4.71 -10.99 1.90
CA PRO A 139 -4.25 -10.22 0.75
C PRO A 139 -2.73 -10.10 0.77
N ARG A 140 -2.13 -10.09 -0.40
CA ARG A 140 -0.69 -9.96 -0.57
C ARG A 140 -0.27 -8.49 -0.43
N GLY A 141 0.86 -8.24 0.24
CA GLY A 141 1.45 -6.91 0.41
C GLY A 141 1.74 -6.17 -0.90
N ASP A 142 1.88 -6.92 -2.00
CA ASP A 142 1.96 -6.34 -3.34
C ASP A 142 0.72 -5.49 -3.72
N LEU A 143 -0.42 -5.68 -3.04
CA LEU A 143 -1.64 -4.89 -3.20
C LEU A 143 -1.72 -3.71 -2.21
N ASN A 144 -0.71 -3.53 -1.37
CA ASN A 144 -0.57 -2.38 -0.49
C ASN A 144 -0.01 -1.20 -1.29
N LEU A 145 -0.89 -0.39 -1.84
CA LEU A 145 -0.53 0.76 -2.68
C LEU A 145 -0.15 1.96 -1.78
N PRO A 146 0.71 2.90 -2.26
CA PRO A 146 1.02 4.12 -1.53
C PRO A 146 -0.25 4.86 -1.09
N ARG A 147 -0.35 5.24 0.20
CA ARG A 147 -1.53 5.89 0.79
C ARG A 147 -1.71 7.30 0.20
N ALA A 148 -2.93 7.62 -0.23
CA ALA A 148 -3.35 8.98 -0.55
C ALA A 148 -3.62 9.79 0.73
N MET A 149 -3.84 11.10 0.61
CA MET A 149 -4.06 11.98 1.77
C MET A 149 -5.43 11.71 2.42
N PHE A 150 -6.49 11.57 1.63
CA PHE A 150 -7.86 11.42 2.10
C PHE A 150 -8.53 10.12 1.66
N THR A 151 -8.20 9.61 0.47
CA THR A 151 -8.81 8.38 -0.05
C THR A 151 -8.29 7.17 0.70
N GLU A 152 -9.18 6.47 1.37
CA GLU A 152 -8.85 5.32 2.21
C GLU A 152 -8.39 4.12 1.38
N LYS A 153 -7.32 3.45 1.84
CA LYS A 153 -6.81 2.21 1.22
C LYS A 153 -7.73 1.03 1.48
N ALA A 154 -7.90 0.18 0.47
CA ALA A 154 -8.60 -1.09 0.64
C ALA A 154 -7.75 -2.16 1.37
N PHE A 155 -6.42 -2.02 1.40
CA PHE A 155 -5.51 -2.96 2.06
C PHE A 155 -5.54 -2.77 3.58
N PRO A 156 -5.67 -3.85 4.39
CA PRO A 156 -5.68 -3.74 5.84
C PRO A 156 -4.23 -3.71 6.38
N GLU A 157 -3.95 -2.82 7.32
CA GLU A 157 -2.61 -2.58 7.87
C GLU A 157 -2.58 -2.60 9.40
N ASP A 158 -1.37 -2.80 9.93
CA ASP A 158 -1.01 -2.46 11.30
C ASP A 158 -0.24 -1.13 11.21
N GLU A 159 -0.89 0.00 11.47
CA GLU A 159 -0.32 1.32 11.20
C GLU A 159 -0.66 2.37 12.27
N VAL A 160 0.21 3.37 12.36
CA VAL A 160 -0.11 4.68 12.96
C VAL A 160 0.10 5.75 11.89
N VAL A 161 -0.88 6.62 11.72
CA VAL A 161 -0.76 7.80 10.86
C VAL A 161 -0.97 9.04 11.70
N TYR A 162 -0.09 10.00 11.56
CA TYR A 162 -0.28 11.35 12.08
C TYR A 162 -0.38 12.29 10.90
N THR A 163 -1.51 12.97 10.76
CA THR A 163 -1.75 14.00 9.76
C THR A 163 -1.80 15.35 10.41
N ALA A 164 -1.12 16.34 9.84
CA ALA A 164 -1.23 17.74 10.22
C ALA A 164 -1.64 18.57 9.00
N GLY A 165 -2.53 19.53 9.21
CA GLY A 165 -2.99 20.46 8.18
C GLY A 165 -2.99 21.88 8.68
N ALA A 166 -2.81 22.84 7.78
CA ALA A 166 -2.95 24.25 8.07
C ALA A 166 -3.70 24.94 6.93
N ARG A 167 -4.67 25.78 7.30
CA ARG A 167 -5.36 26.64 6.36
C ARG A 167 -4.43 27.77 5.93
N VAL A 168 -4.38 28.08 4.63
CA VAL A 168 -3.48 29.10 4.07
C VAL A 168 -4.13 30.47 4.03
N GLU A 169 -5.46 30.53 3.96
CA GLU A 169 -6.25 31.76 3.82
C GLU A 169 -7.38 31.77 4.85
N GLY A 170 -7.98 32.92 5.10
CA GLY A 170 -9.10 33.09 6.04
C GLY A 170 -8.68 33.06 7.51
N SER A 171 -9.58 32.59 8.39
CA SER A 171 -9.29 32.43 9.82
C SER A 171 -8.31 31.27 10.02
N GLY A 172 -7.34 31.44 10.92
CA GLY A 172 -6.33 30.43 11.19
C GLY A 172 -6.94 29.11 11.65
N GLU A 173 -6.50 28.01 11.06
CA GLU A 173 -6.87 26.65 11.45
C GLU A 173 -5.66 25.72 11.33
N ILE A 174 -5.43 24.94 12.34
CA ILE A 174 -4.45 23.85 12.36
C ILE A 174 -5.19 22.58 12.74
N SER A 175 -5.29 21.67 11.82
CA SER A 175 -5.89 20.34 12.03
C SER A 175 -4.79 19.32 12.32
N ASN A 176 -5.10 18.38 13.22
CA ASN A 176 -4.24 17.23 13.48
C ASN A 176 -5.12 16.01 13.66
N GLU A 177 -4.66 14.89 13.14
CA GLU A 177 -5.39 13.63 13.20
C GLU A 177 -4.43 12.50 13.49
N PHE A 178 -4.77 11.67 14.48
CA PHE A 178 -4.08 10.42 14.79
C PHE A 178 -4.97 9.25 14.40
N ILE A 179 -4.45 8.40 13.53
CA ILE A 179 -5.10 7.17 13.13
C ILE A 179 -4.29 5.99 13.66
N TYR A 180 -4.96 5.06 14.33
CA TYR A 180 -4.41 3.78 14.73
C TYR A 180 -5.16 2.66 14.03
N GLY A 181 -4.48 1.95 13.15
CA GLY A 181 -4.98 0.78 12.45
C GLY A 181 -4.43 -0.51 13.05
N LYS A 182 -5.28 -1.51 13.25
CA LYS A 182 -4.88 -2.83 13.74
C LYS A 182 -5.58 -3.95 12.97
N ARG A 183 -4.79 -4.81 12.34
CA ARG A 183 -5.30 -6.01 11.66
C ARG A 183 -5.78 -7.05 12.67
N PHE A 184 -6.85 -7.74 12.31
CA PHE A 184 -7.30 -8.94 13.00
C PHE A 184 -7.83 -9.96 12.00
N GLY A 185 -7.43 -11.21 12.19
CA GLY A 185 -7.68 -12.26 11.20
C GLY A 185 -7.05 -11.95 9.84
N ALA A 186 -7.57 -12.58 8.79
CA ALA A 186 -6.96 -12.54 7.47
C ALA A 186 -7.28 -11.26 6.67
N ARG A 187 -8.45 -10.64 6.91
CA ARG A 187 -9.05 -9.65 6.00
C ARG A 187 -9.58 -8.39 6.68
N ASN A 188 -9.40 -8.26 7.98
CA ASN A 188 -10.02 -7.17 8.71
C ASN A 188 -8.98 -6.24 9.33
N GLN A 189 -9.39 -4.98 9.51
CA GLN A 189 -8.68 -3.96 10.27
C GLN A 189 -9.68 -3.25 11.16
N PHE A 190 -9.33 -3.04 12.42
CA PHE A 190 -9.95 -2.06 13.31
C PHE A 190 -9.21 -0.73 13.13
N GLU A 191 -9.94 0.36 13.21
CA GLU A 191 -9.38 1.71 13.11
C GLU A 191 -9.95 2.61 14.21
N LEU A 192 -9.06 3.42 14.79
CA LEU A 192 -9.39 4.49 15.72
C LEU A 192 -8.84 5.79 15.17
N VAL A 193 -9.68 6.80 15.02
CA VAL A 193 -9.31 8.14 14.56
C VAL A 193 -9.55 9.15 15.67
N VAL A 194 -8.54 9.95 16.00
CA VAL A 194 -8.59 10.99 17.04
C VAL A 194 -8.16 12.33 16.44
N PRO A 195 -9.09 13.23 16.10
CA PRO A 195 -8.78 14.59 15.66
C PRO A 195 -8.48 15.52 16.84
N ILE A 196 -7.50 16.40 16.66
CA ILE A 196 -7.13 17.45 17.64
C ILE A 196 -6.85 18.73 16.85
N ASP A 197 -7.74 19.69 16.99
CA ASP A 197 -7.71 20.88 16.15
C ASP A 197 -7.51 22.16 16.96
N TRP A 198 -6.94 23.17 16.29
CA TRP A 198 -6.84 24.54 16.77
C TRP A 198 -7.46 25.46 15.74
N GLN A 199 -8.35 26.34 16.20
CA GLN A 199 -9.04 27.29 15.34
C GLN A 199 -8.95 28.70 15.92
N GLU A 200 -8.75 29.68 15.06
CA GLU A 200 -8.84 31.08 15.39
C GLU A 200 -10.31 31.50 15.40
N GLN A 201 -10.80 31.95 16.53
CA GLN A 201 -12.20 32.35 16.73
C GLN A 201 -12.25 33.78 17.31
N MET A 202 -13.22 34.58 16.83
CA MET A 202 -13.43 35.92 17.38
C MET A 202 -13.96 35.81 18.81
N SER A 203 -13.20 36.37 19.74
CA SER A 203 -13.59 36.42 21.15
C SER A 203 -14.80 37.33 21.36
N ALA A 204 -15.87 36.82 21.92
CA ALA A 204 -17.06 37.61 22.24
C ALA A 204 -16.81 38.70 23.29
N HIS A 205 -15.70 38.64 24.03
CA HIS A 205 -15.36 39.62 25.09
C HIS A 205 -14.40 40.68 24.63
N SER A 206 -13.41 40.35 23.82
CA SER A 206 -12.38 41.29 23.39
C SER A 206 -12.59 41.83 21.97
N GLY A 207 -13.33 41.15 21.12
CA GLY A 207 -13.45 41.43 19.69
C GLY A 207 -12.16 41.11 18.91
N GLU A 208 -11.17 40.50 19.58
CA GLU A 208 -9.93 40.02 18.98
C GLU A 208 -10.04 38.51 18.66
N ASN A 209 -9.24 38.04 17.74
CA ASN A 209 -9.15 36.64 17.42
C ASN A 209 -8.27 35.92 18.44
N ASP A 210 -8.84 34.90 19.08
CA ASP A 210 -8.16 34.02 20.02
C ASP A 210 -8.07 32.60 19.44
N TRP A 211 -6.95 31.93 19.67
CA TRP A 211 -6.79 30.52 19.32
C TRP A 211 -7.44 29.62 20.37
N ASN A 212 -8.34 28.77 19.91
CA ASN A 212 -8.99 27.72 20.72
C ASN A 212 -8.55 26.35 20.21
N GLY A 213 -8.20 25.44 21.11
CA GLY A 213 -7.86 24.06 20.80
C GLY A 213 -8.84 23.08 21.45
N GLY A 214 -9.07 21.94 20.80
CA GLY A 214 -9.95 20.90 21.31
C GLY A 214 -9.74 19.56 20.60
N VAL A 215 -10.21 18.49 21.28
CA VAL A 215 -10.39 17.19 20.66
C VAL A 215 -11.69 17.21 19.87
N GLY A 216 -11.68 16.68 18.66
CA GLY A 216 -12.86 16.55 17.81
C GLY A 216 -13.68 15.30 18.10
N ASP A 217 -14.50 14.92 17.15
CA ASP A 217 -15.32 13.72 17.23
C ASP A 217 -14.46 12.49 16.89
N ILE A 218 -14.35 11.56 17.85
CA ILE A 218 -13.54 10.35 17.71
C ILE A 218 -14.28 9.34 16.83
N ALA A 219 -13.58 8.75 15.84
CA ALA A 219 -14.15 7.73 14.98
C ALA A 219 -13.60 6.33 15.30
N LEU A 220 -14.47 5.33 15.15
CA LEU A 220 -14.18 3.91 15.32
C LEU A 220 -14.65 3.16 14.09
N GLY A 221 -13.72 2.56 13.37
CA GLY A 221 -13.99 1.87 12.11
C GLY A 221 -13.62 0.39 12.12
N VAL A 222 -14.35 -0.38 11.31
CA VAL A 222 -13.98 -1.76 10.95
C VAL A 222 -14.03 -1.92 9.45
N LYS A 223 -12.87 -2.20 8.88
CA LYS A 223 -12.66 -2.50 7.46
C LYS A 223 -12.60 -4.01 7.24
N ARG A 224 -13.19 -4.48 6.15
CA ARG A 224 -13.09 -5.86 5.69
C ARG A 224 -12.84 -5.95 4.19
N VAL A 225 -11.79 -6.69 3.83
CA VAL A 225 -11.50 -7.03 2.43
C VAL A 225 -12.44 -8.13 1.96
N PHE A 226 -13.27 -7.83 0.96
CA PHE A 226 -14.18 -8.78 0.33
C PHE A 226 -13.58 -9.45 -0.90
N TYR A 227 -12.74 -8.72 -1.62
CA TYR A 227 -12.10 -9.22 -2.83
C TYR A 227 -10.65 -8.75 -2.92
N HIS A 228 -9.76 -9.65 -3.33
CA HIS A 228 -8.40 -9.32 -3.74
C HIS A 228 -7.90 -10.31 -4.80
N SER A 229 -7.11 -9.83 -5.75
CA SER A 229 -6.47 -10.65 -6.78
C SER A 229 -5.15 -10.02 -7.19
N LEU A 230 -4.04 -10.69 -6.89
CA LEU A 230 -2.72 -10.25 -7.33
C LEU A 230 -2.59 -10.31 -8.85
N GLU A 231 -3.19 -11.33 -9.50
CA GLU A 231 -3.17 -11.47 -10.97
C GLU A 231 -3.83 -10.29 -11.68
N LYS A 232 -4.94 -9.78 -11.12
CA LYS A 232 -5.65 -8.61 -11.64
C LYS A 232 -5.11 -7.29 -11.08
N GLY A 233 -4.27 -7.36 -10.05
CA GLY A 233 -3.75 -6.20 -9.34
C GLY A 233 -4.82 -5.40 -8.59
N SER A 234 -5.90 -6.05 -8.14
CA SER A 234 -7.09 -5.37 -7.60
C SER A 234 -7.40 -5.81 -6.18
N ILE A 235 -7.87 -4.86 -5.37
CA ILE A 235 -8.37 -5.11 -4.01
C ILE A 235 -9.60 -4.26 -3.74
N PHE A 236 -10.58 -4.82 -3.01
CA PHE A 236 -11.83 -4.14 -2.64
C PHE A 236 -12.17 -4.43 -1.18
N ALA A 237 -12.52 -3.39 -0.45
CA ALA A 237 -12.95 -3.47 0.95
C ALA A 237 -14.21 -2.67 1.20
N VAL A 238 -14.89 -3.02 2.29
CA VAL A 238 -16.02 -2.28 2.85
C VAL A 238 -15.64 -1.91 4.28
N THR A 239 -15.93 -0.67 4.65
CA THR A 239 -15.73 -0.15 6.01
C THR A 239 -17.07 0.36 6.55
N GLY A 240 -17.29 0.12 7.82
CA GLY A 240 -18.31 0.79 8.60
C GLY A 240 -17.63 1.54 9.73
N GLU A 241 -17.87 2.84 9.80
CA GLU A 241 -17.31 3.71 10.82
C GLU A 241 -18.42 4.37 11.64
N ILE A 242 -18.18 4.56 12.93
CA ILE A 242 -19.00 5.34 13.85
C ILE A 242 -18.17 6.52 14.33
N ILE A 243 -18.62 7.72 14.05
CA ILE A 243 -18.07 8.98 14.57
C ILE A 243 -18.88 9.35 15.80
N LEU A 244 -18.22 9.47 16.94
CA LEU A 244 -18.85 9.72 18.24
C LEU A 244 -18.79 11.22 18.58
N PRO A 245 -19.87 11.83 19.12
CA PRO A 245 -19.91 13.25 19.43
C PRO A 245 -19.10 13.57 20.70
N THR A 246 -17.80 13.36 20.65
CA THR A 246 -16.84 13.60 21.75
C THR A 246 -16.29 15.00 21.74
N GLY A 247 -16.34 15.67 20.61
CA GLY A 247 -15.90 17.06 20.43
C GLY A 247 -16.86 18.06 21.05
N ASN A 248 -16.36 19.26 21.29
CA ASN A 248 -17.19 20.35 21.83
C ASN A 248 -17.89 21.07 20.66
N GLU A 249 -19.21 20.82 20.50
CA GLU A 249 -20.07 21.41 19.47
C GLU A 249 -20.09 22.95 19.55
N ASP A 250 -20.21 23.50 20.76
CA ASP A 250 -20.28 24.96 20.98
C ASP A 250 -19.01 25.69 20.54
N LYS A 251 -17.87 24.98 20.51
CA LYS A 251 -16.57 25.49 20.06
C LYS A 251 -16.21 25.06 18.64
N GLY A 252 -17.10 24.37 17.94
CA GLY A 252 -16.87 23.90 16.57
C GLY A 252 -15.94 22.70 16.42
N PHE A 253 -15.64 21.95 17.50
CA PHE A 253 -14.80 20.75 17.47
C PHE A 253 -15.59 19.44 17.30
N GLY A 254 -16.90 19.50 17.14
CA GLY A 254 -17.74 18.33 16.92
C GLY A 254 -19.07 18.69 16.30
N LYS A 255 -19.78 17.68 15.81
CA LYS A 255 -21.10 17.81 15.18
C LYS A 255 -22.25 17.73 16.21
N GLY A 256 -21.98 17.34 17.46
CA GLY A 256 -22.97 17.18 18.52
C GLY A 256 -23.91 16.00 18.33
N THR A 257 -23.73 15.18 17.33
CA THR A 257 -24.45 13.94 17.05
C THR A 257 -23.52 12.85 16.60
N ALA A 258 -23.85 11.58 16.88
CA ALA A 258 -23.10 10.48 16.27
C ALA A 258 -23.42 10.37 14.79
N ILE A 259 -22.44 9.96 13.98
CA ILE A 259 -22.58 9.76 12.55
C ILE A 259 -22.17 8.33 12.23
N PHE A 260 -22.97 7.63 11.42
CA PHE A 260 -22.57 6.35 10.82
C PHE A 260 -22.06 6.61 9.40
N GLU A 261 -20.80 6.23 9.14
CA GLU A 261 -20.14 6.41 7.84
C GLU A 261 -19.81 5.04 7.22
N PRO A 262 -20.73 4.43 6.45
CA PRO A 262 -20.43 3.27 5.62
C PRO A 262 -19.79 3.70 4.31
N PHE A 263 -18.67 3.05 3.96
CA PHE A 263 -18.02 3.30 2.67
C PHE A 263 -17.36 2.05 2.06
N VAL A 264 -17.10 2.14 0.78
CA VAL A 264 -16.33 1.15 0.03
C VAL A 264 -15.01 1.76 -0.41
N SER A 265 -13.95 0.96 -0.43
CA SER A 265 -12.64 1.34 -0.96
C SER A 265 -12.14 0.32 -1.96
N PHE A 266 -11.49 0.81 -3.01
CA PHE A 266 -10.95 0.03 -4.11
C PHE A 266 -9.53 0.47 -4.42
N GLY A 267 -8.63 -0.50 -4.63
CA GLY A 267 -7.27 -0.28 -5.08
C GLY A 267 -6.99 -1.06 -6.36
N GLN A 268 -6.28 -0.46 -7.31
CA GLN A 268 -5.93 -1.08 -8.59
C GLN A 268 -4.51 -0.73 -9.00
N PHE A 269 -3.69 -1.74 -9.27
CA PHE A 269 -2.47 -1.57 -10.06
C PHE A 269 -2.79 -1.35 -11.53
N LEU A 270 -2.08 -0.43 -12.14
CA LEU A 270 -2.16 -0.08 -13.55
C LEU A 270 -0.79 -0.28 -14.24
N PRO A 271 -0.73 -0.39 -15.57
CA PRO A 271 0.54 -0.49 -16.31
C PRO A 271 1.51 0.65 -15.99
N ALA A 272 2.82 0.40 -16.16
CA ALA A 272 3.90 1.37 -15.94
C ALA A 272 3.99 1.94 -14.51
N ASN A 273 3.66 1.11 -13.51
CA ASN A 273 3.66 1.42 -12.07
C ASN A 273 2.67 2.52 -11.68
N PHE A 274 1.65 2.79 -12.48
CA PHE A 274 0.52 3.59 -12.04
C PHE A 274 -0.35 2.78 -11.08
N PHE A 275 -1.06 3.48 -10.23
CA PHE A 275 -2.07 2.89 -9.34
C PHE A 275 -3.23 3.86 -9.14
N LEU A 276 -4.37 3.30 -8.80
CA LEU A 276 -5.61 4.02 -8.53
C LEU A 276 -6.15 3.59 -7.17
N HIS A 277 -6.54 4.55 -6.35
CA HIS A 277 -7.48 4.36 -5.25
C HIS A 277 -8.82 4.99 -5.62
N ALA A 278 -9.90 4.39 -5.16
CA ALA A 278 -11.25 4.97 -5.22
C ALA A 278 -12.01 4.64 -3.94
N GLN A 279 -12.81 5.58 -3.48
CA GLN A 279 -13.65 5.47 -2.29
C GLN A 279 -15.01 6.12 -2.57
N ALA A 280 -16.07 5.54 -2.04
CA ALA A 280 -17.40 6.14 -2.05
C ALA A 280 -18.16 5.73 -0.79
N GLY A 281 -18.89 6.66 -0.20
CA GLY A 281 -19.59 6.44 1.06
C GLY A 281 -20.70 7.45 1.32
N LEU A 282 -21.29 7.28 2.49
CA LEU A 282 -22.35 8.12 3.02
C LEU A 282 -21.98 8.56 4.43
N GLU A 283 -22.30 9.80 4.79
CA GLU A 283 -22.37 10.23 6.19
C GLU A 283 -23.83 10.28 6.61
N LEU A 284 -24.19 9.52 7.62
CA LEU A 284 -25.55 9.34 8.10
C LEU A 284 -25.63 9.71 9.59
N PRO A 285 -25.86 11.00 9.91
CA PRO A 285 -26.02 11.44 11.29
C PRO A 285 -27.29 10.83 11.92
N PHE A 286 -27.22 10.53 13.23
CA PHE A 286 -28.38 10.05 13.98
C PHE A 286 -29.38 11.16 14.30
N ASP A 287 -28.91 12.40 14.32
CA ASP A 287 -29.75 13.61 14.49
C ASP A 287 -29.51 14.53 13.29
N THR A 288 -30.49 14.55 12.37
CA THR A 288 -30.43 15.34 11.15
C THR A 288 -30.66 16.84 11.35
N ASP A 289 -31.14 17.26 12.54
CA ASP A 289 -31.22 18.67 12.90
C ASP A 289 -29.85 19.28 13.22
N LYS A 290 -28.86 18.43 13.54
CA LYS A 290 -27.48 18.81 13.87
C LYS A 290 -26.51 18.69 12.70
N ALA A 291 -26.65 17.67 11.86
CA ALA A 291 -25.84 17.45 10.68
C ALA A 291 -26.67 16.85 9.55
N GLY A 292 -26.40 17.25 8.31
CA GLY A 292 -27.09 16.71 7.12
C GLY A 292 -26.54 15.33 6.72
N ASN A 293 -27.38 14.54 6.00
CA ASN A 293 -26.87 13.36 5.30
C ASN A 293 -26.02 13.79 4.12
N GLU A 294 -24.87 13.16 3.93
CA GLU A 294 -23.95 13.47 2.83
C GLU A 294 -23.60 12.20 2.03
N VAL A 295 -23.39 12.35 0.73
CA VAL A 295 -22.74 11.36 -0.12
C VAL A 295 -21.39 11.91 -0.56
N PHE A 296 -20.36 11.09 -0.45
CA PHE A 296 -19.04 11.46 -0.93
C PHE A 296 -18.42 10.41 -1.84
N TRP A 297 -17.50 10.85 -2.70
CA TRP A 297 -16.61 9.97 -3.41
C TRP A 297 -15.24 10.64 -3.60
N ARG A 298 -14.20 9.82 -3.61
CA ARG A 298 -12.81 10.25 -3.69
C ARG A 298 -12.07 9.32 -4.64
N ALA A 299 -11.08 9.84 -5.35
CA ALA A 299 -10.22 9.02 -6.19
C ALA A 299 -8.81 9.61 -6.23
N ALA A 300 -7.79 8.77 -6.12
CA ALA A 300 -6.39 9.17 -6.23
C ALA A 300 -5.67 8.34 -7.28
N LEU A 301 -5.08 9.02 -8.26
CA LEU A 301 -4.23 8.42 -9.29
C LEU A 301 -2.77 8.77 -8.99
N GLY A 302 -1.93 7.75 -8.85
CA GLY A 302 -0.51 7.93 -8.59
C GLY A 302 0.37 7.06 -9.48
N ARG A 303 1.67 7.34 -9.44
CA ARG A 303 2.70 6.53 -10.07
C ARG A 303 3.86 6.33 -9.12
N ALA A 304 4.22 5.07 -8.85
CA ALA A 304 5.34 4.73 -7.99
C ALA A 304 6.67 4.71 -8.75
N PHE A 305 7.70 5.28 -8.14
CA PHE A 305 9.08 5.27 -8.60
C PHE A 305 9.97 4.76 -7.47
N ASN A 306 10.96 3.94 -7.78
CA ASN A 306 11.92 3.45 -6.81
C ASN A 306 13.31 4.05 -7.10
N GLU A 307 14.05 4.38 -6.07
CA GLU A 307 15.45 4.76 -6.16
C GLU A 307 16.28 3.52 -6.50
N GLY A 308 16.72 3.39 -7.76
CA GLY A 308 17.33 2.15 -8.24
C GLY A 308 16.36 0.98 -8.31
N MET A 309 16.87 -0.25 -8.08
CA MET A 309 16.06 -1.46 -8.15
C MET A 309 15.27 -1.71 -6.84
N PHE A 310 15.88 -1.44 -5.70
CA PHE A 310 15.37 -1.80 -4.38
C PHE A 310 15.38 -0.62 -3.38
N GLY A 311 15.61 0.59 -3.85
CA GLY A 311 15.66 1.78 -3.01
C GLY A 311 14.28 2.27 -2.57
N ARG A 312 14.29 3.39 -1.87
CA ARG A 312 13.07 4.02 -1.35
C ARG A 312 12.11 4.38 -2.47
N THR A 313 10.83 4.24 -2.17
CA THR A 313 9.74 4.59 -3.10
C THR A 313 9.33 6.04 -2.92
N TRP A 314 9.03 6.73 -4.01
CA TRP A 314 8.35 8.01 -4.05
C TRP A 314 7.24 7.96 -5.10
N ALA A 315 6.11 8.60 -4.80
CA ALA A 315 4.94 8.53 -5.65
C ALA A 315 4.19 9.87 -5.71
N PRO A 316 4.33 10.63 -6.81
CA PRO A 316 3.41 11.72 -7.10
C PRO A 316 2.00 11.17 -7.30
N MET A 317 1.02 11.86 -6.72
CA MET A 317 -0.40 11.54 -6.85
C MET A 317 -1.21 12.82 -7.08
N LEU A 318 -2.31 12.67 -7.79
CA LEU A 318 -3.40 13.63 -7.85
C LEU A 318 -4.64 12.97 -7.29
N GLU A 319 -5.22 13.58 -6.27
CA GLU A 319 -6.45 13.13 -5.65
C GLU A 319 -7.58 14.13 -5.94
N VAL A 320 -8.77 13.60 -6.15
CA VAL A 320 -10.00 14.36 -6.37
C VAL A 320 -10.96 13.96 -5.27
N LEU A 321 -11.50 14.95 -4.57
CA LEU A 321 -12.51 14.76 -3.54
C LEU A 321 -13.82 15.37 -4.02
N SER A 322 -14.94 14.73 -3.69
CA SER A 322 -16.25 15.26 -3.94
C SER A 322 -17.21 14.86 -2.82
N ALA A 323 -18.06 15.79 -2.44
CA ALA A 323 -19.12 15.57 -1.47
C ALA A 323 -20.39 16.36 -1.85
N ARG A 324 -21.53 15.88 -1.39
CA ARG A 324 -22.82 16.53 -1.60
C ARG A 324 -23.80 16.17 -0.48
N ASP A 325 -24.40 17.19 0.11
CA ASP A 325 -25.55 16.99 0.99
C ASP A 325 -26.72 16.34 0.25
N LEU A 326 -27.41 15.40 0.88
CA LEU A 326 -28.56 14.70 0.31
C LEU A 326 -29.85 15.52 0.46
N GLU A 327 -29.73 16.83 0.32
CA GLU A 327 -30.81 17.78 0.32
C GLU A 327 -31.15 18.26 -1.10
N SER A 328 -32.42 18.72 -1.26
CA SER A 328 -32.89 19.23 -2.54
C SER A 328 -32.22 20.56 -2.88
N GLY A 329 -31.48 20.58 -3.98
CA GLY A 329 -30.80 21.79 -4.48
C GLY A 329 -29.39 21.97 -3.92
N ALA A 330 -28.86 21.03 -3.13
CA ALA A 330 -27.48 21.09 -2.65
C ALA A 330 -26.48 21.00 -3.82
N ASP A 331 -25.47 21.85 -3.77
CA ASP A 331 -24.37 21.86 -4.73
C ASP A 331 -23.37 20.73 -4.45
N ILE A 332 -22.64 20.30 -5.48
CA ILE A 332 -21.56 19.33 -5.33
C ILE A 332 -20.27 20.08 -5.03
N SER A 333 -19.61 19.72 -3.97
CA SER A 333 -18.28 20.20 -3.66
C SER A 333 -17.21 19.38 -4.36
N TRP A 334 -16.15 20.06 -4.84
CA TRP A 334 -14.99 19.43 -5.45
C TRP A 334 -13.71 20.06 -4.95
N ASP A 335 -12.73 19.20 -4.61
CA ASP A 335 -11.38 19.62 -4.29
C ASP A 335 -10.37 18.82 -5.12
N LEU A 336 -9.24 19.45 -5.43
CA LEU A 336 -8.05 18.81 -5.99
C LEU A 336 -6.94 18.77 -4.94
N VAL A 337 -6.25 17.62 -4.87
CA VAL A 337 -5.18 17.42 -3.89
C VAL A 337 -3.94 16.86 -4.61
N PRO A 338 -3.12 17.71 -5.26
CA PRO A 338 -1.79 17.30 -5.69
C PRO A 338 -0.94 16.97 -4.46
N GLN A 339 -0.21 15.86 -4.53
CA GLN A 339 0.53 15.34 -3.40
C GLN A 339 1.75 14.51 -3.80
N MET A 340 2.68 14.36 -2.86
CA MET A 340 3.90 13.61 -3.04
C MET A 340 4.17 12.71 -1.83
N HIS A 341 4.12 11.42 -2.04
CA HIS A 341 4.43 10.40 -1.06
C HIS A 341 5.90 9.98 -1.15
N PHE A 342 6.55 9.79 0.00
CA PHE A 342 7.95 9.38 0.14
C PHE A 342 8.09 8.29 1.19
N THR A 343 8.89 7.28 0.89
CA THR A 343 9.39 6.36 1.90
C THR A 343 10.67 6.93 2.52
N LEU A 344 10.72 7.00 3.85
CA LEU A 344 11.79 7.68 4.58
C LEU A 344 12.91 6.74 5.03
N ASN A 345 12.57 5.50 5.41
CA ASN A 345 13.54 4.55 5.96
C ASN A 345 13.88 3.42 4.98
N THR A 346 14.93 2.67 5.29
CA THR A 346 15.44 1.56 4.48
C THR A 346 14.46 0.38 4.45
N ARG A 347 13.73 0.14 5.54
CA ARG A 347 12.70 -0.91 5.63
C ARG A 347 11.43 -0.59 4.85
N GLN A 348 11.26 0.68 4.47
CA GLN A 348 10.10 1.20 3.75
C GLN A 348 8.79 1.20 4.59
N HIS A 349 8.92 1.20 5.92
CA HIS A 349 7.80 1.21 6.86
C HIS A 349 7.48 2.59 7.44
N ILE A 350 8.34 3.58 7.18
CA ILE A 350 8.08 4.97 7.56
C ILE A 350 7.92 5.78 6.29
N MET A 351 6.76 6.39 6.15
CA MET A 351 6.37 7.14 4.96
C MET A 351 5.88 8.53 5.33
N MET A 352 6.08 9.47 4.43
CA MET A 352 5.61 10.83 4.53
C MET A 352 4.87 11.21 3.25
N ASN A 353 3.82 11.98 3.38
CA ASN A 353 3.15 12.62 2.24
C ASN A 353 3.01 14.11 2.51
N ILE A 354 3.22 14.92 1.47
CA ILE A 354 2.99 16.35 1.50
C ILE A 354 1.95 16.66 0.42
N ALA A 355 0.91 17.40 0.77
CA ALA A 355 -0.20 17.70 -0.10
C ALA A 355 -0.66 19.15 0.02
N VAL A 356 -1.34 19.62 -1.04
CA VAL A 356 -2.08 20.88 -1.02
C VAL A 356 -3.51 20.56 -1.44
N ARG A 357 -4.49 20.81 -0.57
CA ARG A 357 -5.92 20.73 -0.90
C ARG A 357 -6.38 22.06 -1.45
N VAL A 358 -6.95 22.06 -2.65
CA VAL A 358 -7.43 23.25 -3.34
C VAL A 358 -8.90 23.05 -3.67
N PRO A 359 -9.84 23.82 -3.05
CA PRO A 359 -11.23 23.87 -3.46
C PRO A 359 -11.36 24.36 -4.90
N VAL A 360 -12.15 23.70 -5.73
CA VAL A 360 -12.40 24.09 -7.13
C VAL A 360 -13.85 24.50 -7.38
N THR A 361 -14.71 24.38 -6.37
CA THR A 361 -16.09 24.88 -6.38
C THR A 361 -16.32 25.79 -5.18
N ASP A 362 -17.19 26.78 -5.33
CA ASP A 362 -17.53 27.76 -4.28
C ASP A 362 -18.63 27.25 -3.32
N SER A 363 -18.86 25.95 -3.24
CA SER A 363 -19.84 25.34 -2.35
C SER A 363 -19.31 25.31 -0.91
N GLY A 364 -19.77 26.24 -0.08
CA GLY A 364 -19.43 26.33 1.36
C GLY A 364 -18.06 26.98 1.66
N PRO A 365 -17.77 27.24 2.94
CA PRO A 365 -16.51 27.85 3.40
C PRO A 365 -15.39 26.81 3.40
N ARG A 366 -14.69 26.67 2.28
CA ARG A 366 -13.53 25.79 2.13
C ARG A 366 -12.35 26.60 1.62
N ASP A 367 -11.23 26.51 2.31
CA ASP A 367 -10.02 27.26 1.98
C ASP A 367 -8.91 26.30 1.54
N THR A 368 -7.89 26.82 0.87
CA THR A 368 -6.67 26.08 0.54
C THR A 368 -5.96 25.64 1.82
N GLN A 369 -5.57 24.37 1.87
CA GLN A 369 -4.86 23.76 3.00
C GLN A 369 -3.55 23.15 2.55
N ILE A 370 -2.51 23.30 3.36
CA ILE A 370 -1.28 22.51 3.25
C ILE A 370 -1.37 21.38 4.26
N LEU A 371 -1.10 20.16 3.81
CA LEU A 371 -1.21 18.96 4.63
C LEU A 371 0.08 18.15 4.55
N VAL A 372 0.40 17.51 5.66
CA VAL A 372 1.46 16.52 5.74
C VAL A 372 0.99 15.35 6.59
N TYR A 373 1.29 14.12 6.18
CA TYR A 373 1.20 13.01 7.10
C TYR A 373 2.55 12.31 7.28
N LEU A 374 2.71 11.69 8.44
CA LEU A 374 3.73 10.71 8.76
C LEU A 374 3.01 9.40 9.06
N LEU A 375 3.30 8.37 8.28
CA LEU A 375 2.75 7.03 8.43
C LEU A 375 3.87 6.08 8.87
N TRP A 376 3.54 5.23 9.80
CA TRP A 376 4.38 4.16 10.27
C TRP A 376 3.59 2.85 10.31
N ASP A 377 4.03 1.86 9.57
CA ASP A 377 3.54 0.50 9.63
C ASP A 377 4.57 -0.45 10.26
N TRP A 378 4.10 -1.57 10.81
CA TRP A 378 4.96 -2.59 11.43
C TRP A 378 4.45 -3.99 11.10
N PHE A 379 5.03 -4.58 10.08
CA PHE A 379 4.61 -5.92 9.65
C PHE A 379 5.32 -7.05 10.39
N ASP A 380 6.57 -6.87 10.76
CA ASP A 380 7.50 -7.91 11.18
C ASP A 380 7.80 -7.88 12.68
N GLY A 381 6.97 -7.26 13.48
CA GLY A 381 7.19 -7.21 14.91
C GLY A 381 6.17 -6.38 15.67
N GLY A 382 6.46 -6.11 16.92
CA GLY A 382 5.70 -5.15 17.71
C GLY A 382 6.06 -3.71 17.34
N LEU A 383 5.32 -2.77 17.92
CA LEU A 383 5.44 -1.34 17.69
C LEU A 383 6.87 -0.78 17.82
N PHE A 384 7.72 -1.42 18.59
CA PHE A 384 9.11 -1.00 18.84
C PHE A 384 10.16 -1.98 18.30
N ASP A 385 9.71 -3.04 17.62
CA ASP A 385 10.59 -4.01 16.99
C ASP A 385 10.83 -3.61 15.53
N GLY A 386 12.06 -3.53 15.14
CA GLY A 386 12.31 -3.43 13.72
C GLY A 386 12.50 -2.03 13.12
N TRP A 387 12.99 -1.13 13.90
CA TRP A 387 13.40 0.24 13.42
C TRP A 387 14.74 0.27 12.72
#